data_1207020d65e899925bc75c62d1b84df6
#
_entry.id   1207020d65e899925bc75c62d1b84df6
#
_cell.length_a   1.000
_cell.length_b   1.000
_cell.length_c   1.000
_cell.angle_alpha   90.00
_cell.angle_beta   90.00
_cell.angle_gamma   90.00
#
_symmetry.space_group_name_H-M   'P 1'
#
loop_
_entity.id
_entity.type
_entity.pdbx_description
1 polymer ?
#
loop_
_entity_poly.entity_id
_entity_poly.type
_entity_poly.pdbx_seq_one_letter_code
_entity_poly.pdbx_strand_id
1 'polypeptide(L)'
;MKVKSKEKEFKETLGLVDLQVNGFGGVDFNSPDLTPEKLQKSLEAILSTGVLTFLPTIITESETHLKICLSNLEYCRKELPLADLMIAGYHLEGPFISKLRGFSGCHPIQHICEVDQEMFFRLQEAAGGNILLVTLAPEINGSIPFIEKLSGEGIIVALGHTNASSEIIREAVESGALLSTHLGNGTSPKLLKNNNPIISQLSEDKLSASFIADSYHLPPNVLKFYLKVKGRNKVILITDATAASSVMPGRYKFGNIE
;
A
#
# COMPACT_ATOMS: atom_id res chain seq x y z
N MET A 1 -15.63 -49.64 13.83
CA MET A 1 -15.36 -48.59 12.80
C MET A 1 -14.34 -47.62 13.40
N LYS A 2 -13.05 -47.71 13.01
CA LYS A 2 -11.99 -46.83 13.54
C LYS A 2 -11.94 -45.59 12.67
N VAL A 3 -12.32 -44.45 13.22
CA VAL A 3 -12.13 -43.15 12.59
C VAL A 3 -10.65 -42.80 12.70
N LYS A 4 -9.94 -42.85 11.58
CA LYS A 4 -8.56 -42.30 11.49
C LYS A 4 -8.66 -40.79 11.56
N SER A 5 -8.23 -40.20 12.66
CA SER A 5 -7.95 -38.73 12.71
C SER A 5 -6.82 -38.48 11.72
N LYS A 6 -7.06 -37.61 10.71
CA LYS A 6 -5.98 -37.03 9.92
C LYS A 6 -5.19 -36.15 10.87
N GLU A 7 -3.97 -36.52 11.20
CA GLU A 7 -3.00 -35.64 11.82
C GLU A 7 -2.88 -34.38 10.92
N LYS A 8 -3.19 -33.22 11.47
CA LYS A 8 -2.91 -31.95 10.79
C LYS A 8 -1.40 -31.78 10.80
N GLU A 9 -0.80 -31.87 9.62
CA GLU A 9 0.60 -31.56 9.43
C GLU A 9 0.77 -30.03 9.62
N PHE A 10 1.35 -29.60 10.73
CA PHE A 10 1.70 -28.21 10.97
C PHE A 10 2.96 -27.90 10.17
N LYS A 11 2.89 -26.93 9.26
CA LYS A 11 4.06 -26.38 8.58
C LYS A 11 4.48 -25.12 9.30
N GLU A 12 5.67 -25.11 9.83
CA GLU A 12 6.30 -23.89 10.31
C GLU A 12 6.67 -22.99 9.13
N THR A 13 6.32 -21.70 9.21
CA THR A 13 6.71 -20.67 8.25
C THR A 13 7.29 -19.48 9.00
N LEU A 14 8.06 -18.64 8.30
CA LEU A 14 8.59 -17.40 8.85
C LEU A 14 7.51 -16.33 9.12
N GLY A 15 6.23 -16.66 8.86
CA GLY A 15 5.12 -15.72 8.88
C GLY A 15 5.01 -14.93 7.57
N LEU A 16 3.88 -14.24 7.42
CA LEU A 16 3.62 -13.42 6.25
C LEU A 16 3.94 -11.95 6.54
N VAL A 17 4.34 -11.22 5.51
CA VAL A 17 4.56 -9.78 5.53
C VAL A 17 3.59 -9.13 4.55
N ASP A 18 2.85 -8.11 4.98
CA ASP A 18 1.92 -7.36 4.13
C ASP A 18 2.33 -5.88 4.06
N LEU A 19 2.65 -5.39 2.88
CA LEU A 19 3.14 -4.02 2.68
C LEU A 19 2.03 -2.98 2.55
N GLN A 20 0.75 -3.41 2.52
CA GLN A 20 -0.37 -2.49 2.29
C GLN A 20 -1.63 -2.98 3.00
N VAL A 21 -1.96 -2.33 4.13
CA VAL A 21 -3.14 -2.61 4.93
C VAL A 21 -3.75 -1.28 5.39
N ASN A 22 -4.90 -0.91 4.85
CA ASN A 22 -5.60 0.34 5.17
C ASN A 22 -6.47 0.23 6.43
N GLY A 23 -6.79 -0.99 6.82
CA GLY A 23 -7.63 -1.31 7.98
C GLY A 23 -7.94 -2.79 8.03
N PHE A 24 -8.45 -3.30 9.17
CA PHE A 24 -8.78 -4.71 9.32
C PHE A 24 -9.71 -4.94 10.52
N GLY A 25 -10.56 -5.97 10.46
CA GLY A 25 -11.38 -6.38 11.61
C GLY A 25 -12.39 -5.32 12.08
N GLY A 26 -12.88 -4.47 11.19
CA GLY A 26 -13.79 -3.37 11.49
C GLY A 26 -13.10 -2.08 11.94
N VAL A 27 -11.77 -2.00 11.83
CA VAL A 27 -10.97 -0.83 12.21
C VAL A 27 -10.33 -0.21 10.97
N ASP A 28 -10.55 1.07 10.78
CA ASP A 28 -9.97 1.87 9.69
C ASP A 28 -8.75 2.65 10.23
N PHE A 29 -7.58 2.45 9.62
CA PHE A 29 -6.35 3.16 10.01
C PHE A 29 -6.33 4.60 9.48
N ASN A 30 -7.19 4.91 8.52
CA ASN A 30 -7.41 6.25 7.98
C ASN A 30 -8.44 7.07 8.78
N SER A 31 -8.90 6.55 9.92
CA SER A 31 -9.80 7.26 10.82
C SER A 31 -9.02 8.10 11.83
N PRO A 32 -9.39 9.38 12.04
CA PRO A 32 -8.80 10.22 13.09
C PRO A 32 -9.15 9.74 14.52
N ASP A 33 -10.12 8.79 14.64
CA ASP A 33 -10.60 8.26 15.91
C ASP A 33 -9.94 6.94 16.31
N LEU A 34 -8.77 6.61 15.76
CA LEU A 34 -8.02 5.41 16.12
C LEU A 34 -7.55 5.49 17.58
N THR A 35 -7.81 4.43 18.35
CA THR A 35 -7.36 4.28 19.74
C THR A 35 -6.55 3.01 19.91
N PRO A 36 -5.77 2.88 21.03
CA PRO A 36 -5.04 1.64 21.29
C PRO A 36 -5.94 0.40 21.32
N GLU A 37 -7.15 0.48 21.89
CA GLU A 37 -8.08 -0.65 21.97
C GLU A 37 -8.58 -1.07 20.58
N LYS A 38 -8.88 -0.10 19.70
CA LYS A 38 -9.25 -0.38 18.31
C LYS A 38 -8.09 -1.03 17.56
N LEU A 39 -6.88 -0.47 17.69
CA LEU A 39 -5.70 -1.03 17.04
C LEU A 39 -5.41 -2.45 17.55
N GLN A 40 -5.44 -2.69 18.86
CA GLN A 40 -5.23 -4.03 19.45
C GLN A 40 -6.16 -5.08 18.82
N LYS A 41 -7.46 -4.75 18.72
CA LYS A 41 -8.45 -5.62 18.06
C LYS A 41 -8.07 -5.94 16.62
N SER A 42 -7.63 -4.94 15.86
CA SER A 42 -7.21 -5.12 14.47
C SER A 42 -5.97 -6.00 14.36
N LEU A 43 -4.97 -5.77 15.22
CA LEU A 43 -3.74 -6.56 15.26
C LEU A 43 -4.00 -8.05 15.54
N GLU A 44 -4.87 -8.37 16.50
CA GLU A 44 -5.27 -9.74 16.80
C GLU A 44 -5.95 -10.42 15.60
N ALA A 45 -6.81 -9.67 14.89
CA ALA A 45 -7.45 -10.17 13.69
C ALA A 45 -6.44 -10.39 12.54
N ILE A 46 -5.50 -9.47 12.31
CA ILE A 46 -4.42 -9.62 11.32
C ILE A 46 -3.53 -10.82 11.67
N LEU A 47 -3.10 -10.91 12.93
CA LEU A 47 -2.24 -12.00 13.40
C LEU A 47 -2.90 -13.37 13.19
N SER A 48 -4.22 -13.47 13.35
CA SER A 48 -4.98 -14.71 13.13
C SER A 48 -4.94 -15.21 11.68
N THR A 49 -4.56 -14.36 10.71
CA THR A 49 -4.38 -14.72 9.29
C THR A 49 -2.98 -15.24 8.97
N GLY A 50 -2.05 -15.18 9.93
CA GLY A 50 -0.63 -15.54 9.73
C GLY A 50 0.26 -14.37 9.30
N VAL A 51 -0.25 -13.16 9.19
CA VAL A 51 0.54 -11.94 8.96
C VAL A 51 1.19 -11.54 10.27
N LEU A 52 2.51 -11.58 10.33
CA LEU A 52 3.31 -11.22 11.50
C LEU A 52 3.85 -9.79 11.45
N THR A 53 3.98 -9.26 10.25
CA THR A 53 4.52 -7.90 10.04
C THR A 53 3.76 -7.23 8.91
N PHE A 54 3.43 -5.96 9.07
CA PHE A 54 2.74 -5.21 8.02
C PHE A 54 3.04 -3.70 8.10
N LEU A 55 2.63 -2.99 7.04
CA LEU A 55 2.65 -1.53 7.00
C LEU A 55 1.21 -1.01 7.01
N PRO A 56 0.74 -0.40 8.11
CA PRO A 56 -0.47 0.42 8.06
C PRO A 56 -0.35 1.46 6.95
N THR A 57 -1.38 1.54 6.10
CA THR A 57 -1.40 2.39 4.92
C THR A 57 -2.35 3.55 5.12
N ILE A 58 -1.83 4.76 4.94
CA ILE A 58 -2.59 6.01 4.99
C ILE A 58 -2.69 6.55 3.57
N ILE A 59 -3.94 6.71 3.10
CA ILE A 59 -4.22 7.19 1.74
C ILE A 59 -4.39 8.70 1.70
N THR A 60 -4.36 9.26 0.50
CA THR A 60 -4.59 10.69 0.22
C THR A 60 -5.73 11.29 1.01
N GLU A 61 -5.44 12.37 1.73
CA GLU A 61 -6.41 13.23 2.42
C GLU A 61 -5.77 14.63 2.65
N SER A 62 -6.48 15.53 3.31
CA SER A 62 -5.91 16.82 3.73
C SER A 62 -4.69 16.63 4.63
N GLU A 63 -3.69 17.49 4.54
CA GLU A 63 -2.47 17.40 5.37
C GLU A 63 -2.80 17.27 6.87
N THR A 64 -3.77 18.06 7.34
CA THR A 64 -4.22 18.00 8.74
C THR A 64 -4.74 16.62 9.12
N HIS A 65 -5.54 16.00 8.26
CA HIS A 65 -6.07 14.67 8.51
C HIS A 65 -4.97 13.60 8.49
N LEU A 66 -4.08 13.64 7.49
CA LEU A 66 -2.93 12.75 7.39
C LEU A 66 -2.05 12.81 8.65
N LYS A 67 -1.75 14.01 9.14
CA LYS A 67 -0.99 14.21 10.39
C LYS A 67 -1.68 13.59 11.60
N ILE A 68 -2.99 13.76 11.73
CA ILE A 68 -3.76 13.18 12.84
C ILE A 68 -3.70 11.65 12.76
N CYS A 69 -3.96 11.05 11.60
CA CYS A 69 -3.93 9.59 11.44
C CYS A 69 -2.54 9.01 11.74
N LEU A 70 -1.47 9.60 11.19
CA LEU A 70 -0.09 9.16 11.45
C LEU A 70 0.31 9.32 12.91
N SER A 71 -0.03 10.46 13.54
CA SER A 71 0.26 10.68 14.97
C SER A 71 -0.50 9.69 15.87
N ASN A 72 -1.76 9.38 15.55
CA ASN A 72 -2.55 8.41 16.31
C ASN A 72 -2.00 6.99 16.16
N LEU A 73 -1.60 6.60 14.94
CA LEU A 73 -0.96 5.31 14.69
C LEU A 73 0.35 5.19 15.48
N GLU A 74 1.20 6.22 15.44
CA GLU A 74 2.48 6.21 16.15
C GLU A 74 2.30 6.22 17.68
N TYR A 75 1.30 6.96 18.18
CA TYR A 75 0.92 6.91 19.59
C TYR A 75 0.47 5.50 19.98
N CYS A 76 -0.49 4.92 19.25
CA CYS A 76 -0.99 3.57 19.53
C CYS A 76 0.11 2.50 19.42
N ARG A 77 1.05 2.64 18.44
CA ARG A 77 2.18 1.72 18.30
C ARG A 77 3.07 1.70 19.53
N LYS A 78 3.35 2.88 20.11
CA LYS A 78 4.16 3.01 21.33
C LYS A 78 3.47 2.47 22.59
N GLU A 79 2.15 2.58 22.65
CA GLU A 79 1.36 2.10 23.79
C GLU A 79 1.16 0.57 23.80
N LEU A 80 1.29 -0.09 22.65
CA LEU A 80 0.95 -1.51 22.48
C LEU A 80 2.19 -2.34 22.09
N PRO A 81 2.67 -3.25 22.97
CA PRO A 81 3.81 -4.12 22.64
C PRO A 81 3.58 -4.98 21.38
N LEU A 82 2.33 -5.41 21.12
CA LEU A 82 2.01 -6.16 19.90
C LEU A 82 2.13 -5.29 18.65
N ALA A 83 1.74 -4.01 18.73
CA ALA A 83 1.88 -3.08 17.62
C ALA A 83 3.35 -2.83 17.28
N ASP A 84 4.19 -2.65 18.29
CA ASP A 84 5.63 -2.45 18.11
C ASP A 84 6.33 -3.65 17.45
N LEU A 85 5.83 -4.86 17.69
CA LEU A 85 6.32 -6.08 17.05
C LEU A 85 5.81 -6.27 15.62
N MET A 86 4.55 -5.90 15.34
CA MET A 86 3.90 -6.18 14.05
C MET A 86 4.01 -5.04 13.04
N ILE A 87 4.09 -3.78 13.48
CA ILE A 87 4.15 -2.61 12.60
C ILE A 87 5.61 -2.25 12.35
N ALA A 88 6.11 -2.57 11.16
CA ALA A 88 7.49 -2.25 10.78
C ALA A 88 7.71 -0.76 10.47
N GLY A 89 6.65 -0.06 10.11
CA GLY A 89 6.60 1.35 9.73
C GLY A 89 5.29 1.63 9.00
N TYR A 90 5.21 2.75 8.29
CA TYR A 90 3.99 3.18 7.62
C TYR A 90 4.17 3.27 6.11
N HIS A 91 3.09 3.03 5.39
CA HIS A 91 2.98 3.27 3.96
C HIS A 91 2.10 4.52 3.75
N LEU A 92 2.67 5.54 3.10
CA LEU A 92 1.93 6.72 2.65
C LEU A 92 1.57 6.54 1.17
N GLU A 93 0.28 6.37 0.86
CA GLU A 93 -0.20 6.20 -0.50
C GLU A 93 -0.82 7.51 -1.02
N GLY A 94 -0.09 8.21 -1.85
CA GLY A 94 -0.37 9.60 -2.23
C GLY A 94 0.08 10.59 -1.14
N PRO A 95 -0.31 11.86 -1.19
CA PRO A 95 -1.24 12.51 -2.12
C PRO A 95 -0.64 12.88 -3.49
N PHE A 96 0.61 12.56 -3.75
CA PHE A 96 1.37 12.91 -4.96
C PHE A 96 1.09 11.92 -6.11
N ILE A 97 -0.18 11.75 -6.47
CA ILE A 97 -0.67 10.78 -7.46
C ILE A 97 -1.45 11.47 -8.58
N SER A 98 -1.83 10.71 -9.60
CA SER A 98 -2.54 11.26 -10.77
C SER A 98 -3.99 11.64 -10.45
N LYS A 99 -4.39 12.87 -10.80
CA LYS A 99 -5.79 13.33 -10.76
C LYS A 99 -6.66 12.79 -11.88
N LEU A 100 -6.06 12.15 -12.87
CA LEU A 100 -6.79 11.69 -14.05
C LEU A 100 -7.78 10.61 -13.67
N ARG A 101 -8.99 10.73 -14.26
CA ARG A 101 -10.05 9.75 -14.04
C ARG A 101 -9.59 8.33 -14.37
N GLY A 102 -9.83 7.41 -13.42
CA GLY A 102 -9.42 6.02 -13.50
C GLY A 102 -8.04 5.76 -12.87
N PHE A 103 -7.15 6.76 -12.79
CA PHE A 103 -5.86 6.62 -12.11
C PHE A 103 -5.93 7.06 -10.65
N SER A 104 -6.73 8.06 -10.31
CA SER A 104 -6.96 8.47 -8.92
C SER A 104 -7.58 7.37 -8.04
N GLY A 105 -8.23 6.35 -8.64
CA GLY A 105 -8.90 5.30 -7.87
C GLY A 105 -9.95 5.86 -6.92
N CYS A 106 -9.90 5.45 -5.67
CA CYS A 106 -10.77 5.94 -4.58
C CYS A 106 -10.22 7.20 -3.88
N HIS A 107 -9.03 7.68 -4.23
CA HIS A 107 -8.43 8.84 -3.57
C HIS A 107 -9.23 10.12 -3.82
N PRO A 108 -9.49 10.94 -2.78
CA PRO A 108 -10.22 12.21 -2.91
C PRO A 108 -9.47 13.20 -3.79
N ILE A 109 -10.00 13.50 -4.98
CA ILE A 109 -9.32 14.32 -6.01
C ILE A 109 -8.93 15.71 -5.50
N GLN A 110 -9.72 16.29 -4.58
CA GLN A 110 -9.48 17.60 -3.99
C GLN A 110 -8.20 17.66 -3.13
N HIS A 111 -7.71 16.52 -2.65
CA HIS A 111 -6.52 16.42 -1.81
C HIS A 111 -5.29 15.87 -2.57
N ILE A 112 -5.47 15.42 -3.80
CA ILE A 112 -4.35 15.06 -4.67
C ILE A 112 -3.62 16.34 -5.07
N CYS A 113 -2.29 16.37 -4.95
CA CYS A 113 -1.48 17.56 -5.23
C CYS A 113 -0.17 17.21 -5.94
N GLU A 114 0.54 18.23 -6.41
CA GLU A 114 1.94 18.13 -6.81
C GLU A 114 2.83 17.81 -5.61
N VAL A 115 4.07 17.40 -5.87
CA VAL A 115 5.00 17.09 -4.78
C VAL A 115 5.28 18.33 -3.93
N ASP A 116 4.95 18.25 -2.67
CA ASP A 116 5.32 19.17 -1.61
C ASP A 116 6.22 18.45 -0.60
N GLN A 117 7.52 18.65 -0.73
CA GLN A 117 8.51 18.01 0.14
C GLN A 117 8.37 18.44 1.61
N GLU A 118 8.05 19.71 1.86
CA GLU A 118 7.86 20.22 3.21
C GLU A 118 6.63 19.57 3.88
N MET A 119 5.54 19.38 3.13
CA MET A 119 4.39 18.60 3.60
C MET A 119 4.81 17.19 3.97
N PHE A 120 5.57 16.52 3.11
CA PHE A 120 6.05 15.16 3.41
C PHE A 120 6.87 15.11 4.69
N PHE A 121 7.80 16.05 4.91
CA PHE A 121 8.61 16.06 6.13
C PHE A 121 7.78 16.30 7.39
N ARG A 122 6.74 17.15 7.32
CA ARG A 122 5.78 17.29 8.42
C ARG A 122 4.97 16.03 8.69
N LEU A 123 4.65 15.25 7.65
CA LEU A 123 4.01 13.93 7.80
C LEU A 123 4.98 12.90 8.39
N GLN A 124 6.23 12.90 7.95
CA GLN A 124 7.28 12.03 8.50
C GLN A 124 7.53 12.30 9.99
N GLU A 125 7.54 13.57 10.39
CA GLU A 125 7.61 13.98 11.79
C GLU A 125 6.41 13.47 12.59
N ALA A 126 5.17 13.64 12.07
CA ALA A 126 3.95 13.14 12.69
C ALA A 126 3.94 11.61 12.85
N ALA A 127 4.59 10.91 11.93
CA ALA A 127 4.79 9.45 11.95
C ALA A 127 5.98 9.01 12.82
N GLY A 128 6.64 9.91 13.55
CA GLY A 128 7.82 9.60 14.35
C GLY A 128 9.03 9.15 13.54
N GLY A 129 9.12 9.53 12.25
CA GLY A 129 10.19 9.10 11.36
C GLY A 129 9.97 7.72 10.72
N ASN A 130 8.77 7.13 10.84
CA ASN A 130 8.51 5.74 10.48
C ASN A 130 7.74 5.55 9.16
N ILE A 131 7.61 6.56 8.29
CA ILE A 131 7.15 6.33 6.92
C ILE A 131 8.30 5.65 6.16
N LEU A 132 8.12 4.37 5.83
CA LEU A 132 9.12 3.54 5.15
C LEU A 132 8.82 3.32 3.67
N LEU A 133 7.56 3.48 3.26
CA LEU A 133 7.09 3.27 1.90
C LEU A 133 6.21 4.45 1.48
N VAL A 134 6.51 5.01 0.31
CA VAL A 134 5.72 6.08 -0.31
C VAL A 134 5.28 5.64 -1.70
N THR A 135 3.98 5.68 -1.96
CA THR A 135 3.43 5.50 -3.31
C THR A 135 3.12 6.85 -3.93
N LEU A 136 3.66 7.08 -5.12
CA LEU A 136 3.45 8.30 -5.90
C LEU A 136 3.38 8.00 -7.41
N ALA A 137 2.91 8.99 -8.17
CA ALA A 137 2.91 8.97 -9.63
C ALA A 137 4.12 9.77 -10.16
N PRO A 138 5.00 9.14 -10.94
CA PRO A 138 6.26 9.79 -11.33
C PRO A 138 6.09 10.92 -12.35
N GLU A 139 4.94 11.00 -13.05
CA GLU A 139 4.60 12.10 -13.95
C GLU A 139 4.18 13.39 -13.23
N ILE A 140 3.95 13.34 -11.93
CA ILE A 140 3.58 14.54 -11.16
C ILE A 140 4.81 15.46 -11.01
N ASN A 141 4.56 16.74 -11.14
CA ASN A 141 5.62 17.76 -11.06
C ASN A 141 6.39 17.64 -9.73
N GLY A 142 7.73 17.59 -9.84
CA GLY A 142 8.62 17.41 -8.70
C GLY A 142 8.86 15.96 -8.26
N SER A 143 8.18 14.96 -8.87
CA SER A 143 8.32 13.55 -8.43
C SER A 143 9.70 12.98 -8.64
N ILE A 144 10.36 13.21 -9.77
CA ILE A 144 11.67 12.61 -10.05
C ILE A 144 12.74 13.01 -9.03
N PRO A 145 13.00 14.31 -8.75
CA PRO A 145 13.96 14.70 -7.72
C PRO A 145 13.52 14.28 -6.30
N PHE A 146 12.22 14.15 -6.07
CA PHE A 146 11.70 13.66 -4.79
C PHE A 146 11.94 12.16 -4.60
N ILE A 147 11.80 11.34 -5.65
CA ILE A 147 12.15 9.91 -5.66
C ILE A 147 13.64 9.74 -5.28
N GLU A 148 14.53 10.50 -5.93
CA GLU A 148 15.97 10.44 -5.65
C GLU A 148 16.26 10.79 -4.18
N LYS A 149 15.61 11.84 -3.65
CA LYS A 149 15.77 12.25 -2.27
C LYS A 149 15.30 11.19 -1.28
N LEU A 150 14.07 10.66 -1.44
CA LEU A 150 13.51 9.63 -0.56
C LEU A 150 14.34 8.35 -0.59
N SER A 151 14.77 7.91 -1.78
CA SER A 151 15.64 6.75 -1.96
C SER A 151 16.99 6.94 -1.26
N GLY A 152 17.58 8.14 -1.35
CA GLY A 152 18.81 8.50 -0.64
C GLY A 152 18.67 8.49 0.88
N GLU A 153 17.47 8.71 1.41
CA GLU A 153 17.12 8.65 2.83
C GLU A 153 16.72 7.23 3.29
N GLY A 154 16.74 6.24 2.38
CA GLY A 154 16.39 4.85 2.66
C GLY A 154 14.89 4.56 2.68
N ILE A 155 14.06 5.49 2.21
CA ILE A 155 12.62 5.31 2.07
C ILE A 155 12.34 4.62 0.73
N ILE A 156 11.54 3.55 0.76
CA ILE A 156 11.15 2.82 -0.45
C ILE A 156 10.13 3.65 -1.22
N VAL A 157 10.40 3.90 -2.50
CA VAL A 157 9.44 4.56 -3.38
C VAL A 157 8.78 3.55 -4.29
N ALA A 158 7.44 3.57 -4.29
CA ALA A 158 6.59 2.78 -5.15
C ALA A 158 5.86 3.65 -6.17
N LEU A 159 5.73 3.15 -7.39
CA LEU A 159 4.96 3.78 -8.45
C LEU A 159 3.53 3.24 -8.44
N GLY A 160 2.55 4.10 -8.29
CA GLY A 160 1.14 3.74 -8.28
C GLY A 160 0.24 4.90 -8.66
N HIS A 161 -1.03 4.62 -9.01
CA HIS A 161 -2.00 5.65 -9.39
C HIS A 161 -1.46 6.60 -10.48
N THR A 162 -0.83 6.03 -11.51
CA THR A 162 -0.01 6.74 -12.47
C THR A 162 -0.45 6.48 -13.91
N ASN A 163 -0.37 7.52 -14.75
CA ASN A 163 -0.47 7.45 -16.21
C ASN A 163 0.87 7.76 -16.88
N ALA A 164 1.98 7.53 -16.21
CA ALA A 164 3.30 7.82 -16.73
C ALA A 164 3.62 7.03 -18.01
N SER A 165 4.36 7.67 -18.91
CA SER A 165 4.93 7.01 -20.08
C SER A 165 6.08 6.07 -19.67
N SER A 166 6.50 5.19 -20.59
CA SER A 166 7.63 4.29 -20.37
C SER A 166 8.94 5.04 -20.07
N GLU A 167 9.12 6.22 -20.67
CA GLU A 167 10.28 7.08 -20.45
C GLU A 167 10.31 7.60 -19.02
N ILE A 168 9.17 8.12 -18.52
CA ILE A 168 9.06 8.64 -17.15
C ILE A 168 9.20 7.51 -16.12
N ILE A 169 8.63 6.34 -16.38
CA ILE A 169 8.79 5.18 -15.48
C ILE A 169 10.27 4.77 -15.39
N ARG A 170 10.99 4.75 -16.52
CA ARG A 170 12.42 4.44 -16.53
C ARG A 170 13.21 5.48 -15.74
N GLU A 171 12.96 6.77 -15.96
CA GLU A 171 13.60 7.86 -15.22
C GLU A 171 13.34 7.74 -13.71
N ALA A 172 12.11 7.42 -13.29
CA ALA A 172 11.77 7.17 -11.89
C ALA A 172 12.58 5.99 -11.29
N VAL A 173 12.75 4.91 -12.05
CA VAL A 173 13.54 3.74 -11.63
C VAL A 173 15.03 4.09 -11.53
N GLU A 174 15.56 4.87 -12.47
CA GLU A 174 16.94 5.36 -12.43
C GLU A 174 17.18 6.28 -11.23
N SER A 175 16.15 7.04 -10.81
CA SER A 175 16.16 7.90 -9.62
C SER A 175 15.93 7.15 -8.31
N GLY A 176 15.65 5.84 -8.34
CA GLY A 176 15.59 5.00 -7.14
C GLY A 176 14.23 4.41 -6.79
N ALA A 177 13.20 4.51 -7.64
CA ALA A 177 11.96 3.78 -7.43
C ALA A 177 12.19 2.26 -7.52
N LEU A 178 11.63 1.49 -6.58
CA LEU A 178 11.90 0.06 -6.43
C LEU A 178 10.67 -0.83 -6.56
N LEU A 179 9.46 -0.27 -6.45
CA LEU A 179 8.23 -1.04 -6.34
C LEU A 179 7.14 -0.46 -7.25
N SER A 180 6.24 -1.32 -7.72
CA SER A 180 4.94 -0.92 -8.28
C SER A 180 3.86 -1.28 -7.27
N THR A 181 3.02 -0.32 -6.89
CA THR A 181 1.92 -0.51 -5.95
C THR A 181 0.73 -1.17 -6.64
N HIS A 182 0.21 -2.28 -6.07
CA HIS A 182 -0.95 -3.06 -6.54
C HIS A 182 -1.15 -3.01 -8.06
N LEU A 183 -0.09 -3.37 -8.80
CA LEU A 183 -0.01 -3.18 -10.25
C LEU A 183 -1.21 -3.82 -10.99
N GLY A 184 -1.86 -3.01 -11.81
CA GLY A 184 -3.12 -3.35 -12.49
C GLY A 184 -4.35 -2.75 -11.82
N ASN A 185 -4.21 -2.16 -10.62
CA ASN A 185 -5.24 -1.37 -9.93
C ASN A 185 -4.85 0.12 -9.95
N GLY A 186 -5.78 1.00 -9.58
CA GLY A 186 -5.53 2.45 -9.69
C GLY A 186 -5.16 2.89 -11.11
N THR A 187 -5.77 2.27 -12.12
CA THR A 187 -5.55 2.56 -13.55
C THR A 187 -6.85 2.69 -14.31
N SER A 188 -6.82 3.43 -15.43
CA SER A 188 -7.99 3.54 -16.32
C SER A 188 -8.37 2.17 -16.91
N PRO A 189 -9.67 1.85 -17.02
CA PRO A 189 -10.13 0.63 -17.71
C PRO A 189 -9.79 0.63 -19.22
N LYS A 190 -9.39 1.78 -19.77
CA LYS A 190 -8.95 1.94 -21.16
C LYS A 190 -7.57 2.56 -21.18
N LEU A 191 -6.60 1.80 -21.66
CA LEU A 191 -5.21 2.22 -21.80
C LEU A 191 -4.78 2.18 -23.27
N LEU A 192 -3.76 2.95 -23.62
CA LEU A 192 -3.12 2.87 -24.93
C LEU A 192 -2.51 1.48 -25.13
N LYS A 193 -2.64 0.94 -26.35
CA LYS A 193 -2.21 -0.43 -26.65
C LYS A 193 -0.72 -0.68 -26.39
N ASN A 194 0.13 0.24 -26.78
CA ASN A 194 1.59 0.02 -26.83
C ASN A 194 2.38 0.86 -25.81
N ASN A 195 1.78 1.90 -25.29
CA ASN A 195 2.42 2.78 -24.28
C ASN A 195 1.44 2.96 -23.14
N ASN A 196 1.53 2.10 -22.15
CA ASN A 196 0.67 2.18 -20.96
C ASN A 196 1.47 1.81 -19.70
N PRO A 197 1.11 2.40 -18.56
CA PRO A 197 1.88 2.27 -17.33
C PRO A 197 1.99 0.84 -16.80
N ILE A 198 1.01 -0.04 -17.10
CA ILE A 198 1.06 -1.44 -16.64
C ILE A 198 2.17 -2.19 -17.37
N ILE A 199 2.18 -2.13 -18.72
CA ILE A 199 3.20 -2.82 -19.53
C ILE A 199 4.58 -2.27 -19.19
N SER A 200 4.71 -0.95 -19.08
CA SER A 200 5.98 -0.30 -18.77
C SER A 200 6.56 -0.74 -17.43
N GLN A 201 5.73 -0.79 -16.38
CA GLN A 201 6.17 -1.27 -15.05
C GLN A 201 6.41 -2.79 -15.01
N LEU A 202 5.64 -3.59 -15.77
CA LEU A 202 5.87 -5.03 -15.88
C LEU A 202 7.20 -5.35 -16.55
N SER A 203 7.58 -4.58 -17.57
CA SER A 203 8.82 -4.77 -18.34
C SER A 203 10.08 -4.20 -17.68
N GLU A 204 9.93 -3.41 -16.61
CA GLU A 204 11.08 -2.82 -15.91
C GLU A 204 11.68 -3.82 -14.90
N ASP A 205 12.84 -4.39 -15.21
CA ASP A 205 13.48 -5.46 -14.44
C ASP A 205 13.91 -5.03 -13.02
N LYS A 206 14.23 -3.75 -12.82
CA LYS A 206 14.61 -3.24 -11.50
C LYS A 206 13.42 -3.10 -10.54
N LEU A 207 12.22 -2.86 -11.05
CA LEU A 207 11.02 -2.77 -10.22
C LEU A 207 10.58 -4.15 -9.72
N SER A 208 10.28 -4.26 -8.44
CA SER A 208 9.37 -5.27 -7.92
C SER A 208 7.93 -4.82 -8.13
N ALA A 209 6.96 -5.72 -8.06
CA ALA A 209 5.56 -5.34 -8.18
C ALA A 209 4.71 -6.03 -7.10
N SER A 210 3.88 -5.26 -6.40
CA SER A 210 2.87 -5.82 -5.52
C SER A 210 1.56 -6.06 -6.28
N PHE A 211 0.82 -7.09 -5.86
CA PHE A 211 -0.44 -7.51 -6.48
C PHE A 211 -1.45 -7.89 -5.42
N ILE A 212 -2.71 -7.49 -5.62
CA ILE A 212 -3.87 -7.94 -4.85
C ILE A 212 -4.35 -9.26 -5.50
N ALA A 213 -4.25 -10.37 -4.77
CA ALA A 213 -4.49 -11.71 -5.30
C ALA A 213 -5.86 -12.30 -4.88
N ASP A 214 -6.87 -11.47 -4.69
CA ASP A 214 -8.20 -11.85 -4.19
C ASP A 214 -9.17 -12.37 -5.26
N SER A 215 -8.76 -12.38 -6.52
CA SER A 215 -9.58 -12.73 -7.70
C SER A 215 -10.70 -11.74 -8.05
N TYR A 216 -10.86 -10.64 -7.31
CA TYR A 216 -11.79 -9.54 -7.58
C TYR A 216 -11.09 -8.37 -8.27
N HIS A 217 -9.97 -7.90 -7.71
CA HIS A 217 -9.17 -6.82 -8.28
C HIS A 217 -8.51 -7.21 -9.59
N LEU A 218 -7.94 -8.41 -9.63
CA LEU A 218 -7.35 -8.98 -10.85
C LEU A 218 -7.96 -10.36 -11.14
N PRO A 219 -8.51 -10.58 -12.35
CA PRO A 219 -8.89 -11.93 -12.77
C PRO A 219 -7.71 -12.90 -12.70
N PRO A 220 -7.90 -14.16 -12.30
CA PRO A 220 -6.81 -15.12 -12.10
C PRO A 220 -5.88 -15.33 -13.31
N ASN A 221 -6.44 -15.23 -14.53
CA ASN A 221 -5.66 -15.32 -15.77
C ASN A 221 -4.76 -14.09 -15.99
N VAL A 222 -5.22 -12.88 -15.61
CA VAL A 222 -4.45 -11.64 -15.68
C VAL A 222 -3.33 -11.68 -14.65
N LEU A 223 -3.66 -12.00 -13.39
CA LEU A 223 -2.66 -12.16 -12.33
C LEU A 223 -1.59 -13.19 -12.74
N LYS A 224 -2.00 -14.37 -13.22
CA LYS A 224 -1.08 -15.40 -13.70
C LYS A 224 -0.15 -14.89 -14.80
N PHE A 225 -0.65 -14.06 -15.71
CA PHE A 225 0.16 -13.45 -16.76
C PHE A 225 1.18 -12.46 -16.17
N TYR A 226 0.75 -11.55 -15.27
CA TYR A 226 1.63 -10.58 -14.62
C TYR A 226 2.74 -11.25 -13.81
N LEU A 227 2.40 -12.29 -13.03
CA LEU A 227 3.37 -13.07 -12.27
C LEU A 227 4.43 -13.75 -13.15
N LYS A 228 4.03 -14.24 -14.33
CA LYS A 228 4.97 -14.85 -15.28
C LYS A 228 5.92 -13.84 -15.90
N VAL A 229 5.40 -12.66 -16.27
CA VAL A 229 6.21 -11.60 -16.88
C VAL A 229 7.18 -11.02 -15.84
N LYS A 230 6.72 -10.74 -14.64
CA LYS A 230 7.54 -10.11 -13.59
C LYS A 230 8.58 -11.07 -12.99
N GLY A 231 8.27 -12.36 -12.95
CA GLY A 231 9.14 -13.37 -12.33
C GLY A 231 9.05 -13.41 -10.80
N ARG A 232 9.24 -14.59 -10.22
CA ARG A 232 8.98 -14.86 -8.79
C ARG A 232 9.74 -13.95 -7.83
N ASN A 233 10.97 -13.57 -8.17
CA ASN A 233 11.84 -12.79 -7.28
C ASN A 233 11.48 -11.30 -7.23
N LYS A 234 10.52 -10.86 -8.06
CA LYS A 234 10.07 -9.47 -8.18
C LYS A 234 8.58 -9.31 -7.88
N VAL A 235 7.96 -10.35 -7.32
CA VAL A 235 6.53 -10.37 -6.99
C VAL A 235 6.34 -10.30 -5.48
N ILE A 236 5.45 -9.41 -5.04
CA ILE A 236 5.00 -9.30 -3.66
C ILE A 236 3.47 -9.43 -3.69
N LEU A 237 2.90 -10.25 -2.82
CA LEU A 237 1.45 -10.29 -2.63
C LEU A 237 1.08 -9.42 -1.43
N ILE A 238 0.07 -8.60 -1.62
CA ILE A 238 -0.50 -7.72 -0.60
C ILE A 238 -1.99 -7.94 -0.49
N THR A 239 -2.58 -7.54 0.63
CA THR A 239 -4.03 -7.59 0.76
C THR A 239 -4.72 -6.32 0.27
N ASP A 240 -4.10 -5.17 0.49
CA ASP A 240 -4.76 -3.86 0.35
C ASP A 240 -6.08 -3.81 1.16
N ALA A 241 -6.06 -4.52 2.30
CA ALA A 241 -7.23 -4.73 3.14
C ALA A 241 -7.73 -3.41 3.73
N THR A 242 -9.04 -3.31 3.89
CA THR A 242 -9.73 -2.20 4.54
C THR A 242 -10.44 -2.66 5.81
N ALA A 243 -11.09 -1.76 6.52
CA ALA A 243 -11.92 -2.08 7.69
C ALA A 243 -12.98 -3.17 7.42
N ALA A 244 -13.40 -3.34 6.16
CA ALA A 244 -14.36 -4.37 5.75
C ALA A 244 -13.76 -5.80 5.73
N SER A 245 -12.46 -5.94 5.87
CA SER A 245 -11.80 -7.24 5.84
C SER A 245 -12.00 -8.01 7.15
N SER A 246 -12.28 -9.31 7.05
CA SER A 246 -12.48 -10.21 8.21
C SER A 246 -13.66 -9.83 9.13
N VAL A 247 -14.71 -9.23 8.59
CA VAL A 247 -15.94 -8.89 9.30
C VAL A 247 -17.17 -9.42 8.57
N MET A 248 -18.34 -9.37 9.20
CA MET A 248 -19.59 -9.76 8.55
C MET A 248 -19.88 -8.85 7.34
N PRO A 249 -20.48 -9.40 6.25
CA PRO A 249 -20.89 -8.57 5.12
C PRO A 249 -21.74 -7.37 5.55
N GLY A 250 -21.40 -6.18 5.05
CA GLY A 250 -22.06 -4.93 5.46
C GLY A 250 -21.49 -3.72 4.74
N ARG A 251 -21.88 -2.53 5.21
CA ARG A 251 -21.30 -1.25 4.77
C ARG A 251 -20.26 -0.81 5.80
N TYR A 252 -19.10 -0.44 5.32
CA TYR A 252 -17.97 0.02 6.13
C TYR A 252 -17.44 1.31 5.54
N LYS A 253 -16.98 2.20 6.42
CA LYS A 253 -16.28 3.41 6.01
C LYS A 253 -14.82 3.09 5.70
N PHE A 254 -14.27 3.81 4.74
CA PHE A 254 -12.85 3.83 4.43
C PHE A 254 -12.41 5.30 4.30
N GLY A 255 -11.76 5.83 5.32
CA GLY A 255 -11.52 7.26 5.43
C GLY A 255 -12.84 8.04 5.37
N ASN A 256 -12.93 8.96 4.42
CA ASN A 256 -14.14 9.74 4.12
C ASN A 256 -14.99 9.13 2.97
N ILE A 257 -14.75 7.87 2.60
CA ILE A 257 -15.41 7.15 1.50
C ILE A 257 -16.35 6.09 2.09
N GLU A 258 -17.56 5.92 1.50
CA GLU A 258 -18.53 4.86 1.83
C GLU A 258 -18.51 3.77 0.76
#